data_bbbf6a0bc399b575b6957674ece47a4b
#
_entry.id   bbbf6a0bc399b575b6957674ece47a4b
#
_cell.length_a   1.000
_cell.length_b   1.000
_cell.length_c   1.000
_cell.angle_alpha   90.00
_cell.angle_beta   90.00
_cell.angle_gamma   90.00
#
_symmetry.space_group_name_H-M   'P 1'
#
loop_
_entity.id
_entity.type
_entity.pdbx_description
1 polymer ?
#
loop_
_entity_poly.entity_id
_entity_poly.type
_entity_poly.pdbx_seq_one_letter_code
_entity_poly.pdbx_strand_id
1 'polypeptide(L)'
;TAHVSKESVALVEEKILTGNFDCVAVELCPPRYENLVNQSWWKNLDIYEIFRKKKAALLLVNLALSAYQRRLGEKIGIEAGREMIRATELAAEQNIRLEVVDRDITTTLHRLVTEVSFWQKIKIFSGLVVGIFVGEEVDQEQIENLKKGDMLHSVIDEFGESLPQIKSVLIDERDEYMTGKLEMLATSENGPKNILALVGAGHLIGMESAFGSPPDQKRLEELSRKPSPSRTGHYIGWAIGVFILGMFYVGYQQSPELGWNLVVTWVAINGGLSALGAALALAHPVSVMAAFLAAPLTSLNPTIGAGMVVGLVESYLRKPKVSDFERLREDIASLPMWWKNGVVRVLLIFFFANVGSVIGTYVAGASIIQQVFG
;
A
#
# COMPACT_ATOMS: atom_id res chain seq x y z
N THR A 1 8.98 21.44 -4.40
CA THR A 1 7.69 21.93 -3.85
C THR A 1 7.38 21.17 -2.56
N ALA A 2 6.72 21.81 -1.61
CA ALA A 2 6.30 21.14 -0.37
C ALA A 2 4.99 20.33 -0.54
N HIS A 3 4.51 20.16 -1.77
CA HIS A 3 3.25 19.48 -2.18
C HIS A 3 1.99 19.95 -1.43
N VAL A 4 2.04 21.07 -0.71
CA VAL A 4 1.01 21.48 0.24
C VAL A 4 0.84 23.00 0.33
N SER A 5 1.22 23.81 -0.68
CA SER A 5 0.99 25.26 -0.58
C SER A 5 0.36 25.86 -1.83
N LYS A 6 -0.55 26.84 -1.64
CA LYS A 6 -1.06 27.69 -2.74
C LYS A 6 0.08 28.42 -3.44
N GLU A 7 1.13 28.71 -2.71
CA GLU A 7 2.37 29.32 -3.22
C GLU A 7 3.09 28.40 -4.19
N SER A 8 3.11 27.08 -3.93
CA SER A 8 3.71 26.11 -4.87
C SER A 8 2.96 26.07 -6.20
N VAL A 9 1.63 26.15 -6.19
CA VAL A 9 0.82 26.22 -7.42
C VAL A 9 1.12 27.51 -8.18
N ALA A 10 1.12 28.65 -7.49
CA ALA A 10 1.41 29.95 -8.11
C ALA A 10 2.84 30.02 -8.69
N LEU A 11 3.82 29.45 -7.98
CA LEU A 11 5.20 29.36 -8.45
C LEU A 11 5.31 28.51 -9.72
N VAL A 12 4.61 27.37 -9.76
CA VAL A 12 4.58 26.51 -10.94
C VAL A 12 3.95 27.22 -12.13
N GLU A 13 2.83 27.92 -11.92
CA GLU A 13 2.19 28.72 -12.97
C GLU A 13 3.14 29.81 -13.49
N GLU A 14 3.73 30.59 -12.59
CA GLU A 14 4.71 31.61 -12.96
C GLU A 14 5.84 31.02 -13.80
N LYS A 15 6.48 29.93 -13.31
CA LYS A 15 7.64 29.36 -13.99
C LYS A 15 7.30 28.79 -15.37
N ILE A 16 6.15 28.10 -15.52
CA ILE A 16 5.75 27.53 -16.81
C ILE A 16 5.37 28.65 -17.80
N LEU A 17 4.67 29.69 -17.34
CA LEU A 17 4.20 30.78 -18.21
C LEU A 17 5.30 31.76 -18.59
N THR A 18 6.29 32.02 -17.72
CA THR A 18 7.36 32.98 -17.95
C THR A 18 8.67 32.35 -18.41
N GLY A 19 8.86 31.06 -18.17
CA GLY A 19 10.07 30.31 -18.54
C GLY A 19 10.03 29.86 -19.99
N ASN A 20 11.22 29.62 -20.54
CA ASN A 20 11.37 29.05 -21.88
C ASN A 20 11.76 27.58 -21.75
N PHE A 21 10.77 26.71 -21.46
CA PHE A 21 10.98 25.28 -21.27
C PHE A 21 10.45 24.47 -22.45
N ASP A 22 11.23 23.51 -22.90
CA ASP A 22 10.87 22.56 -23.97
C ASP A 22 10.11 21.35 -23.38
N CYS A 23 10.29 21.10 -22.08
CA CYS A 23 9.71 19.97 -21.38
C CYS A 23 9.39 20.33 -19.92
N VAL A 24 8.24 19.84 -19.46
CA VAL A 24 7.86 19.80 -18.05
C VAL A 24 7.92 18.36 -17.59
N ALA A 25 8.76 18.06 -16.62
CA ALA A 25 8.89 16.75 -15.99
C ALA A 25 8.25 16.79 -14.61
N VAL A 26 7.38 15.83 -14.29
CA VAL A 26 6.64 15.78 -13.02
C VAL A 26 6.94 14.51 -12.24
N GLU A 27 7.00 14.61 -10.91
CA GLU A 27 7.12 13.49 -9.98
C GLU A 27 5.82 12.66 -9.93
N LEU A 28 5.45 12.13 -11.07
CA LEU A 28 4.35 11.20 -11.21
C LEU A 28 4.84 9.96 -11.94
N CYS A 29 4.26 8.81 -11.60
CA CYS A 29 4.41 7.61 -12.44
C CYS A 29 3.22 7.49 -13.42
N PRO A 30 3.35 6.74 -14.53
CA PRO A 30 2.31 6.63 -15.53
C PRO A 30 0.92 6.29 -14.97
N PRO A 31 0.76 5.30 -14.05
CA PRO A 31 -0.55 5.00 -13.49
C PRO A 31 -1.13 6.14 -12.62
N ARG A 32 -0.29 6.91 -11.91
CA ARG A 32 -0.76 8.07 -11.14
C ARG A 32 -1.20 9.20 -12.06
N TYR A 33 -0.46 9.45 -13.12
CA TYR A 33 -0.81 10.43 -14.15
C TYR A 33 -2.12 10.08 -14.84
N GLU A 34 -2.29 8.83 -15.30
CA GLU A 34 -3.54 8.36 -15.90
C GLU A 34 -4.74 8.54 -14.96
N ASN A 35 -4.57 8.25 -13.66
CA ASN A 35 -5.60 8.43 -12.65
C ASN A 35 -5.94 9.91 -12.37
N LEU A 36 -5.01 10.83 -12.59
CA LEU A 36 -5.23 12.26 -12.45
C LEU A 36 -5.97 12.83 -13.66
N VAL A 37 -5.57 12.44 -14.86
CA VAL A 37 -6.19 12.90 -16.12
C VAL A 37 -7.53 12.21 -16.35
N ASN A 38 -7.61 10.92 -16.10
CA ASN A 38 -8.82 10.13 -16.26
C ASN A 38 -9.55 9.95 -14.93
N GLN A 39 -10.39 10.90 -14.57
CA GLN A 39 -11.19 10.85 -13.33
C GLN A 39 -12.18 9.69 -13.26
N SER A 40 -12.34 8.93 -14.35
CA SER A 40 -13.24 7.77 -14.40
C SER A 40 -12.55 6.41 -14.26
N TRP A 41 -11.30 6.38 -13.77
CA TRP A 41 -10.51 5.15 -13.55
C TRP A 41 -11.26 4.09 -12.71
N TRP A 42 -12.08 4.54 -11.75
CA TRP A 42 -12.90 3.70 -10.88
C TRP A 42 -14.00 2.95 -11.65
N LYS A 43 -14.47 3.45 -12.82
CA LYS A 43 -15.49 2.77 -13.65
C LYS A 43 -15.02 1.42 -14.15
N ASN A 44 -13.70 1.23 -14.28
CA ASN A 44 -13.08 0.00 -14.73
C ASN A 44 -12.61 -0.90 -13.56
N LEU A 45 -12.85 -0.49 -12.30
CA LEU A 45 -12.53 -1.32 -11.15
C LEU A 45 -13.58 -2.41 -10.95
N ASP A 46 -13.14 -3.65 -11.04
CA ASP A 46 -13.92 -4.82 -10.64
C ASP A 46 -13.32 -5.42 -9.37
N ILE A 47 -14.04 -5.27 -8.25
CA ILE A 47 -13.59 -5.78 -6.95
C ILE A 47 -13.41 -7.30 -6.98
N TYR A 48 -14.24 -8.02 -7.71
CA TYR A 48 -14.11 -9.47 -7.87
C TYR A 48 -12.79 -9.83 -8.57
N GLU A 49 -12.44 -9.14 -9.66
CA GLU A 49 -11.16 -9.29 -10.35
C GLU A 49 -9.95 -8.96 -9.46
N ILE A 50 -10.07 -7.97 -8.58
CA ILE A 50 -9.02 -7.60 -7.63
C ILE A 50 -8.73 -8.77 -6.68
N PHE A 51 -9.77 -9.42 -6.14
CA PHE A 51 -9.61 -10.61 -5.31
C PHE A 51 -9.08 -11.80 -6.11
N ARG A 52 -9.64 -12.06 -7.29
CA ARG A 52 -9.20 -13.14 -8.17
C ARG A 52 -7.71 -13.02 -8.54
N LYS A 53 -7.24 -11.80 -8.80
CA LYS A 53 -5.84 -11.50 -9.13
C LYS A 53 -4.94 -11.32 -7.89
N LYS A 54 -5.42 -11.62 -6.69
CA LYS A 54 -4.70 -11.50 -5.40
C LYS A 54 -4.16 -10.08 -5.11
N LYS A 55 -4.83 -9.04 -5.60
CA LYS A 55 -4.43 -7.63 -5.43
C LYS A 55 -5.12 -6.92 -4.27
N ALA A 56 -5.99 -7.59 -3.51
CA ALA A 56 -6.79 -6.99 -2.43
C ALA A 56 -5.93 -6.35 -1.33
N ALA A 57 -4.85 -7.02 -0.91
CA ALA A 57 -3.93 -6.48 0.09
C ALA A 57 -3.24 -5.19 -0.42
N LEU A 58 -2.80 -5.17 -1.68
CA LEU A 58 -2.18 -4.00 -2.29
C LEU A 58 -3.17 -2.83 -2.39
N LEU A 59 -4.42 -3.11 -2.77
CA LEU A 59 -5.48 -2.09 -2.80
C LEU A 59 -5.74 -1.53 -1.40
N LEU A 60 -5.81 -2.39 -0.37
CA LEU A 60 -6.02 -1.95 1.01
C LEU A 60 -4.90 -1.01 1.49
N VAL A 61 -3.64 -1.37 1.22
CA VAL A 61 -2.48 -0.52 1.57
C VAL A 61 -2.54 0.82 0.84
N ASN A 62 -2.82 0.82 -0.47
CA ASN A 62 -2.94 2.06 -1.25
C ASN A 62 -4.07 2.97 -0.72
N LEU A 63 -5.20 2.39 -0.36
CA LEU A 63 -6.33 3.13 0.19
C LEU A 63 -6.02 3.68 1.58
N ALA A 64 -5.38 2.90 2.45
CA ALA A 64 -4.95 3.37 3.78
C ALA A 64 -3.96 4.54 3.67
N LEU A 65 -2.98 4.43 2.76
CA LEU A 65 -2.04 5.51 2.50
C LEU A 65 -2.74 6.77 1.95
N SER A 66 -3.67 6.59 1.02
CA SER A 66 -4.47 7.71 0.45
C SER A 66 -5.34 8.38 1.51
N ALA A 67 -5.94 7.61 2.42
CA ALA A 67 -6.72 8.13 3.55
C ALA A 67 -5.86 8.95 4.50
N TYR A 68 -4.68 8.45 4.83
CA TYR A 68 -3.72 9.15 5.68
C TYR A 68 -3.26 10.47 5.03
N GLN A 69 -2.84 10.43 3.76
CA GLN A 69 -2.43 11.62 3.01
C GLN A 69 -3.54 12.66 2.92
N ARG A 70 -4.79 12.24 2.68
CA ARG A 70 -5.94 13.15 2.61
C ARG A 70 -6.22 13.81 3.95
N ARG A 71 -6.24 13.04 5.07
CA ARG A 71 -6.42 13.61 6.40
C ARG A 71 -5.35 14.62 6.76
N LEU A 72 -4.11 14.33 6.40
CA LEU A 72 -3.01 15.26 6.58
C LEU A 72 -3.25 16.54 5.75
N GLY A 73 -3.63 16.40 4.48
CA GLY A 73 -3.95 17.52 3.59
C GLY A 73 -5.12 18.37 4.08
N GLU A 74 -6.21 17.74 4.59
CA GLU A 74 -7.36 18.44 5.15
C GLU A 74 -7.00 19.28 6.39
N LYS A 75 -6.12 18.76 7.26
CA LYS A 75 -5.61 19.50 8.42
C LYS A 75 -4.77 20.72 8.04
N ILE A 76 -4.05 20.62 6.92
CA ILE A 76 -3.16 21.68 6.41
C ILE A 76 -3.93 22.63 5.47
N GLY A 77 -5.18 22.32 5.09
CA GLY A 77 -6.04 23.12 4.23
C GLY A 77 -5.67 23.08 2.74
N ILE A 78 -4.98 22.00 2.27
CA ILE A 78 -4.47 21.92 0.90
C ILE A 78 -4.60 20.49 0.36
N GLU A 79 -5.00 20.38 -0.92
CA GLU A 79 -4.95 19.12 -1.67
C GLU A 79 -3.52 18.83 -2.11
N ALA A 80 -2.94 17.75 -1.58
CA ALA A 80 -1.61 17.30 -1.96
C ALA A 80 -1.56 16.96 -3.48
N GLY A 81 -0.55 17.47 -4.17
CA GLY A 81 -0.33 17.18 -5.59
C GLY A 81 -1.08 18.10 -6.57
N ARG A 82 -1.75 19.14 -6.09
CA ARG A 82 -2.47 20.09 -6.95
C ARG A 82 -1.55 20.84 -7.91
N GLU A 83 -0.31 21.14 -7.49
CA GLU A 83 0.73 21.72 -8.32
C GLU A 83 1.13 20.82 -9.48
N MET A 84 1.13 19.48 -9.26
CA MET A 84 1.41 18.52 -10.34
C MET A 84 0.27 18.49 -11.36
N ILE A 85 -0.98 18.52 -10.90
CA ILE A 85 -2.16 18.61 -11.78
C ILE A 85 -2.07 19.90 -12.61
N ARG A 86 -1.83 21.02 -11.94
CA ARG A 86 -1.75 22.32 -12.63
C ARG A 86 -0.61 22.38 -13.62
N ALA A 87 0.54 21.79 -13.30
CA ALA A 87 1.66 21.67 -14.24
C ALA A 87 1.30 20.86 -15.49
N THR A 88 0.55 19.76 -15.32
CA THR A 88 0.12 18.95 -16.47
C THR A 88 -0.88 19.67 -17.35
N GLU A 89 -1.82 20.41 -16.75
CA GLU A 89 -2.79 21.26 -17.48
C GLU A 89 -2.07 22.34 -18.29
N LEU A 90 -1.17 23.11 -17.64
CA LEU A 90 -0.42 24.17 -18.29
C LEU A 90 0.52 23.65 -19.40
N ALA A 91 1.17 22.51 -19.19
CA ALA A 91 1.99 21.89 -20.22
C ALA A 91 1.16 21.57 -21.48
N ALA A 92 -0.06 21.05 -21.28
CA ALA A 92 -1.00 20.79 -22.38
C ALA A 92 -1.49 22.11 -23.04
N GLU A 93 -1.88 23.12 -22.25
CA GLU A 93 -2.32 24.42 -22.74
C GLU A 93 -1.25 25.15 -23.57
N GLN A 94 0.02 25.02 -23.17
CA GLN A 94 1.18 25.66 -23.82
C GLN A 94 1.85 24.79 -24.88
N ASN A 95 1.32 23.59 -25.17
CA ASN A 95 1.94 22.61 -26.06
C ASN A 95 3.40 22.26 -25.68
N ILE A 96 3.74 22.29 -24.40
CA ILE A 96 5.04 21.86 -23.88
C ILE A 96 5.03 20.35 -23.67
N ARG A 97 6.12 19.67 -24.02
CA ARG A 97 6.28 18.24 -23.79
C ARG A 97 6.16 17.92 -22.30
N LEU A 98 5.31 16.96 -21.95
CA LEU A 98 5.14 16.49 -20.58
C LEU A 98 5.79 15.12 -20.41
N GLU A 99 6.61 14.96 -19.38
CA GLU A 99 7.23 13.69 -19.00
C GLU A 99 6.92 13.33 -17.55
N VAL A 100 6.61 12.07 -17.32
CA VAL A 100 6.43 11.51 -15.97
C VAL A 100 7.69 10.74 -15.61
N VAL A 101 8.36 11.16 -14.54
CA VAL A 101 9.72 10.70 -14.25
C VAL A 101 9.82 9.80 -13.01
N ASP A 102 8.76 9.70 -12.20
CA ASP A 102 8.78 8.85 -11.01
C ASP A 102 8.58 7.37 -11.33
N ARG A 103 9.10 6.53 -10.43
CA ARG A 103 8.98 5.09 -10.49
C ARG A 103 7.54 4.64 -10.19
N ASP A 104 7.09 3.56 -10.85
CA ASP A 104 5.78 2.95 -10.58
C ASP A 104 5.61 2.66 -9.09
N ILE A 105 4.55 3.24 -8.50
CA ILE A 105 4.23 3.11 -7.07
C ILE A 105 4.08 1.64 -6.64
N THR A 106 3.59 0.77 -7.53
CA THR A 106 3.45 -0.66 -7.25
C THR A 106 4.84 -1.30 -7.06
N THR A 107 5.81 -0.90 -7.88
CA THR A 107 7.20 -1.36 -7.75
C THR A 107 7.81 -0.87 -6.43
N THR A 108 7.62 0.39 -6.09
CA THR A 108 8.08 0.98 -4.82
C THR A 108 7.49 0.23 -3.61
N LEU A 109 6.18 -0.03 -3.61
CA LEU A 109 5.54 -0.80 -2.54
C LEU A 109 6.01 -2.26 -2.47
N HIS A 110 6.21 -2.92 -3.61
CA HIS A 110 6.76 -4.28 -3.63
C HIS A 110 8.18 -4.32 -3.08
N ARG A 111 9.03 -3.36 -3.44
CA ARG A 111 10.40 -3.24 -2.92
C ARG A 111 10.38 -2.98 -1.42
N LEU A 112 9.56 -2.04 -0.96
CA LEU A 112 9.39 -1.75 0.47
C LEU A 112 8.98 -3.01 1.26
N VAL A 113 7.98 -3.74 0.78
CA VAL A 113 7.54 -4.98 1.44
C VAL A 113 8.63 -6.06 1.42
N THR A 114 9.51 -6.08 0.42
CA THR A 114 10.59 -7.08 0.34
C THR A 114 11.76 -6.74 1.26
N GLU A 115 12.16 -5.47 1.32
CA GLU A 115 13.32 -5.00 2.08
C GLU A 115 13.05 -4.89 3.60
N VAL A 116 11.80 -4.63 3.98
CA VAL A 116 11.42 -4.41 5.38
C VAL A 116 11.16 -5.74 6.08
N SER A 117 11.73 -5.91 7.28
CA SER A 117 11.55 -7.11 8.11
C SER A 117 10.11 -7.28 8.58
N PHE A 118 9.72 -8.50 8.97
CA PHE A 118 8.36 -8.79 9.45
C PHE A 118 7.93 -7.91 10.63
N TRP A 119 8.79 -7.72 11.62
CA TRP A 119 8.50 -6.88 12.78
C TRP A 119 8.37 -5.40 12.45
N GLN A 120 9.17 -4.92 11.51
CA GLN A 120 9.05 -3.55 11.00
C GLN A 120 7.74 -3.37 10.23
N LYS A 121 7.29 -4.36 9.44
CA LYS A 121 5.97 -4.32 8.78
C LYS A 121 4.84 -4.18 9.79
N ILE A 122 4.88 -4.94 10.88
CA ILE A 122 3.88 -4.83 11.95
C ILE A 122 3.95 -3.43 12.58
N LYS A 123 5.13 -2.92 12.89
CA LYS A 123 5.32 -1.58 13.48
C LYS A 123 4.78 -0.48 12.57
N ILE A 124 5.10 -0.53 11.26
CA ILE A 124 4.60 0.45 10.29
C ILE A 124 3.08 0.36 10.17
N PHE A 125 2.55 -0.84 10.02
CA PHE A 125 1.11 -1.04 9.88
C PHE A 125 0.35 -0.61 11.13
N SER A 126 0.82 -0.95 12.34
CA SER A 126 0.22 -0.49 13.59
C SER A 126 0.31 1.04 13.72
N GLY A 127 1.44 1.66 13.35
CA GLY A 127 1.58 3.11 13.34
C GLY A 127 0.61 3.80 12.38
N LEU A 128 0.43 3.27 11.17
CA LEU A 128 -0.58 3.76 10.22
C LEU A 128 -2.00 3.63 10.77
N VAL A 129 -2.33 2.48 11.37
CA VAL A 129 -3.64 2.25 11.98
C VAL A 129 -3.85 3.20 13.15
N VAL A 130 -2.88 3.31 14.07
CA VAL A 130 -2.95 4.25 15.21
C VAL A 130 -3.08 5.69 14.70
N GLY A 131 -2.30 6.12 13.72
CA GLY A 131 -2.40 7.46 13.13
C GLY A 131 -3.75 7.75 12.47
N ILE A 132 -4.47 6.71 12.01
CA ILE A 132 -5.85 6.85 11.53
C ILE A 132 -6.83 6.99 12.71
N PHE A 133 -6.61 6.31 13.83
CA PHE A 133 -7.53 6.30 14.97
C PHE A 133 -7.25 7.39 16.01
N VAL A 134 -5.98 7.58 16.34
CA VAL A 134 -5.51 8.59 17.28
C VAL A 134 -5.15 9.82 16.47
N GLY A 135 -6.12 10.72 16.29
CA GLY A 135 -5.84 12.01 15.69
C GLY A 135 -4.89 12.79 16.61
N GLU A 136 -3.59 12.60 16.49
CA GLU A 136 -2.65 13.54 17.10
C GLU A 136 -2.99 14.93 16.58
N GLU A 137 -3.24 15.85 17.51
CA GLU A 137 -3.30 17.28 17.21
C GLU A 137 -1.90 17.70 16.79
N VAL A 138 -1.65 17.63 15.48
CA VAL A 138 -0.42 18.22 14.93
C VAL A 138 -0.58 19.72 15.10
N ASP A 139 0.25 20.31 15.95
CA ASP A 139 0.25 21.73 16.24
C ASP A 139 0.51 22.52 14.95
N GLN A 140 -0.29 23.58 14.72
CA GLN A 140 -0.11 24.43 13.53
C GLN A 140 1.31 25.02 13.45
N GLU A 141 1.92 25.25 14.61
CA GLU A 141 3.29 25.75 14.70
C GLU A 141 4.32 24.69 14.21
N GLN A 142 4.09 23.40 14.47
CA GLN A 142 4.91 22.32 13.92
C GLN A 142 4.76 22.21 12.40
N ILE A 143 3.56 22.43 11.87
CA ILE A 143 3.28 22.42 10.43
C ILE A 143 3.97 23.62 9.73
N GLU A 144 3.91 24.82 10.33
CA GLU A 144 4.62 25.97 9.78
C GLU A 144 6.13 25.81 9.84
N ASN A 145 6.64 25.18 10.85
CA ASN A 145 8.05 24.85 10.97
C ASN A 145 8.49 23.78 9.95
N LEU A 146 7.67 22.78 9.65
CA LEU A 146 7.92 21.81 8.56
C LEU A 146 7.95 22.45 7.15
N LYS A 147 7.34 23.62 6.96
CA LYS A 147 7.43 24.38 5.70
C LYS A 147 8.81 25.04 5.49
N LYS A 148 9.59 25.21 6.54
CA LYS A 148 10.98 25.69 6.43
C LYS A 148 11.86 24.52 6.02
N GLY A 149 12.46 24.58 4.84
CA GLY A 149 13.20 23.49 4.19
C GLY A 149 14.18 22.74 5.09
N ASP A 150 14.88 23.44 6.00
CA ASP A 150 15.84 22.83 6.94
C ASP A 150 15.22 21.83 7.90
N MET A 151 13.95 22.00 8.28
CA MET A 151 13.27 21.12 9.23
C MET A 151 12.71 19.87 8.55
N LEU A 152 12.31 19.95 7.29
CA LEU A 152 11.90 18.79 6.50
C LEU A 152 13.09 17.82 6.33
N HIS A 153 14.29 18.34 6.11
CA HIS A 153 15.51 17.53 6.02
C HIS A 153 15.82 16.83 7.34
N SER A 154 15.72 17.56 8.47
CA SER A 154 15.93 16.96 9.79
C SER A 154 14.97 15.80 10.08
N VAL A 155 13.70 15.95 9.70
CA VAL A 155 12.69 14.88 9.86
C VAL A 155 12.97 13.69 8.94
N ILE A 156 13.42 13.94 7.71
CA ILE A 156 13.80 12.86 6.78
C ILE A 156 15.03 12.12 7.28
N ASP A 157 15.99 12.83 7.84
CA ASP A 157 17.22 12.24 8.39
C ASP A 157 16.93 11.43 9.65
N GLU A 158 16.16 11.97 10.60
CA GLU A 158 15.72 11.25 11.80
C GLU A 158 14.89 10.00 11.43
N PHE A 159 14.02 10.11 10.44
CA PHE A 159 13.30 8.97 9.89
C PHE A 159 14.26 7.95 9.26
N GLY A 160 15.28 8.43 8.54
CA GLY A 160 16.31 7.61 7.93
C GLY A 160 17.17 6.85 8.94
N GLU A 161 17.50 7.49 10.06
CA GLU A 161 18.22 6.83 11.17
C GLU A 161 17.36 5.74 11.82
N SER A 162 16.07 6.02 12.02
CA SER A 162 15.15 5.07 12.66
C SER A 162 14.74 3.91 11.74
N LEU A 163 14.63 4.14 10.43
CA LEU A 163 14.09 3.20 9.44
C LEU A 163 14.86 3.28 8.11
N PRO A 164 16.17 2.97 8.08
CA PRO A 164 17.02 3.21 6.91
C PRO A 164 16.57 2.48 5.65
N GLN A 165 16.01 1.26 5.76
CA GLN A 165 15.49 0.51 4.61
C GLN A 165 14.28 1.21 3.96
N ILE A 166 13.47 1.89 4.77
CA ILE A 166 12.29 2.60 4.27
C ILE A 166 12.73 3.87 3.54
N LYS A 167 13.66 4.66 4.15
CA LYS A 167 14.23 5.84 3.50
C LYS A 167 14.86 5.45 2.17
N SER A 168 15.67 4.41 2.15
CA SER A 168 16.33 3.93 0.93
C SER A 168 15.32 3.66 -0.19
N VAL A 169 14.22 2.94 0.08
CA VAL A 169 13.24 2.58 -0.96
C VAL A 169 12.32 3.74 -1.34
N LEU A 170 11.87 4.55 -0.37
CA LEU A 170 10.87 5.61 -0.60
C LEU A 170 11.49 6.92 -1.08
N ILE A 171 12.78 7.15 -0.79
CA ILE A 171 13.48 8.40 -1.12
C ILE A 171 14.67 8.10 -2.03
N ASP A 172 15.74 7.48 -1.52
CA ASP A 172 17.03 7.43 -2.18
C ASP A 172 16.98 6.72 -3.56
N GLU A 173 16.30 5.57 -3.65
CA GLU A 173 16.12 4.85 -4.93
C GLU A 173 15.26 5.63 -5.93
N ARG A 174 14.29 6.42 -5.45
CA ARG A 174 13.47 7.26 -6.33
C ARG A 174 14.24 8.46 -6.81
N ASP A 175 15.08 9.06 -5.96
CA ASP A 175 15.98 10.14 -6.34
C ASP A 175 16.92 9.69 -7.47
N GLU A 176 17.57 8.54 -7.29
CA GLU A 176 18.42 7.93 -8.31
C GLU A 176 17.64 7.65 -9.61
N TYR A 177 16.43 7.11 -9.49
CA TYR A 177 15.60 6.77 -10.65
C TYR A 177 15.14 8.01 -11.41
N MET A 178 14.62 9.04 -10.71
CA MET A 178 14.16 10.28 -11.33
C MET A 178 15.31 11.05 -11.97
N THR A 179 16.45 11.16 -11.28
CA THR A 179 17.64 11.80 -11.84
C THR A 179 18.11 11.11 -13.10
N GLY A 180 18.25 9.78 -13.08
CA GLY A 180 18.67 9.03 -14.27
C GLY A 180 17.68 9.15 -15.43
N LYS A 181 16.38 9.23 -15.14
CA LYS A 181 15.35 9.48 -16.18
C LYS A 181 15.50 10.87 -16.79
N LEU A 182 15.72 11.90 -15.98
CA LEU A 182 15.94 13.28 -16.46
C LEU A 182 17.22 13.38 -17.29
N GLU A 183 18.31 12.73 -16.88
CA GLU A 183 19.56 12.72 -17.62
C GLU A 183 19.44 11.99 -18.95
N MET A 184 18.77 10.81 -18.98
CA MET A 184 18.47 10.10 -20.23
C MET A 184 17.62 10.97 -21.17
N LEU A 185 16.65 11.70 -20.63
CA LEU A 185 15.81 12.59 -21.42
C LEU A 185 16.63 13.73 -22.03
N ALA A 186 17.48 14.38 -21.22
CA ALA A 186 18.32 15.50 -21.63
C ALA A 186 19.40 15.07 -22.64
N THR A 187 19.95 13.86 -22.54
CA THR A 187 21.01 13.34 -23.41
C THR A 187 20.51 12.61 -24.64
N SER A 188 19.18 12.42 -24.80
CA SER A 188 18.61 11.76 -25.97
C SER A 188 18.81 12.59 -27.24
N GLU A 189 18.92 11.93 -28.40
CA GLU A 189 19.29 12.54 -29.70
C GLU A 189 18.40 13.72 -30.11
N ASN A 190 17.11 13.70 -29.70
CA ASN A 190 16.15 14.81 -29.86
C ASN A 190 15.58 15.26 -28.49
N GLY A 191 16.43 15.23 -27.46
CA GLY A 191 16.04 15.60 -26.13
C GLY A 191 15.73 17.08 -25.96
N PRO A 192 14.92 17.45 -24.97
CA PRO A 192 14.65 18.83 -24.63
C PRO A 192 15.93 19.49 -24.09
N LYS A 193 16.12 20.77 -24.42
CA LYS A 193 17.26 21.56 -23.95
C LYS A 193 17.02 22.20 -22.59
N ASN A 194 15.77 22.58 -22.32
CA ASN A 194 15.36 23.25 -21.09
C ASN A 194 14.23 22.45 -20.44
N ILE A 195 14.54 21.72 -19.37
CA ILE A 195 13.59 20.89 -18.63
C ILE A 195 13.23 21.61 -17.32
N LEU A 196 11.94 21.81 -17.08
CA LEU A 196 11.43 22.18 -15.76
C LEU A 196 11.02 20.90 -15.04
N ALA A 197 11.77 20.47 -14.03
CA ALA A 197 11.43 19.31 -13.20
C ALA A 197 10.67 19.76 -11.94
N LEU A 198 9.45 19.26 -11.76
CA LEU A 198 8.65 19.44 -10.55
C LEU A 198 8.81 18.22 -9.68
N VAL A 199 9.46 18.38 -8.54
CA VAL A 199 9.72 17.32 -7.58
C VAL A 199 9.41 17.78 -6.16
N GLY A 200 9.09 16.85 -5.28
CA GLY A 200 8.94 17.11 -3.85
C GLY A 200 10.24 17.59 -3.23
N ALA A 201 10.15 18.52 -2.28
CA ALA A 201 11.33 19.10 -1.62
C ALA A 201 12.21 18.02 -0.97
N GLY A 202 11.60 16.92 -0.50
CA GLY A 202 12.33 15.80 0.10
C GLY A 202 13.23 15.03 -0.86
N HIS A 203 13.04 15.18 -2.18
CA HIS A 203 13.85 14.52 -3.22
C HIS A 203 14.98 15.43 -3.76
N LEU A 204 14.89 16.75 -3.52
CA LEU A 204 15.76 17.73 -4.19
C LEU A 204 17.24 17.48 -3.90
N ILE A 205 17.63 17.33 -2.62
CA ILE A 205 19.05 17.16 -2.24
C ILE A 205 19.61 15.84 -2.79
N GLY A 206 18.83 14.75 -2.69
CA GLY A 206 19.24 13.44 -3.23
C GLY A 206 19.43 13.51 -4.74
N MET A 207 18.51 14.15 -5.45
CA MET A 207 18.61 14.34 -6.90
C MET A 207 19.77 15.25 -7.28
N GLU A 208 19.98 16.39 -6.60
CA GLU A 208 21.12 17.28 -6.86
C GLU A 208 22.45 16.56 -6.70
N SER A 209 22.58 15.72 -5.68
CA SER A 209 23.82 14.93 -5.45
C SER A 209 24.04 13.84 -6.49
N ALA A 210 22.98 13.35 -7.12
CA ALA A 210 23.04 12.30 -8.13
C ALA A 210 23.27 12.83 -9.56
N PHE A 211 23.01 14.12 -9.82
CA PHE A 211 23.22 14.75 -11.13
C PHE A 211 24.71 14.75 -11.54
N GLY A 212 24.94 14.57 -12.85
CA GLY A 212 26.28 14.60 -13.44
C GLY A 212 26.99 13.24 -13.46
N SER A 213 26.34 12.20 -12.95
CA SER A 213 26.78 10.81 -13.14
C SER A 213 26.14 10.27 -14.43
N PRO A 214 26.88 9.60 -15.33
CA PRO A 214 26.26 9.04 -16.52
C PRO A 214 25.16 8.06 -16.13
N PRO A 215 23.97 8.13 -16.77
CA PRO A 215 22.84 7.30 -16.39
C PRO A 215 23.16 5.82 -16.62
N ASP A 216 23.19 5.03 -15.55
CA ASP A 216 23.34 3.58 -15.65
C ASP A 216 21.99 2.94 -16.02
N GLN A 217 21.83 2.62 -17.30
CA GLN A 217 20.61 2.01 -17.80
C GLN A 217 20.29 0.68 -17.10
N LYS A 218 21.30 -0.12 -16.72
CA LYS A 218 21.09 -1.38 -16.00
C LYS A 218 20.53 -1.11 -14.62
N ARG A 219 21.05 -0.09 -13.93
CA ARG A 219 20.58 0.30 -12.61
C ARG A 219 19.15 0.82 -12.65
N LEU A 220 18.78 1.62 -13.65
CA LEU A 220 17.40 2.09 -13.84
C LEU A 220 16.44 0.92 -14.13
N GLU A 221 16.87 -0.06 -14.91
CA GLU A 221 16.09 -1.27 -15.13
C GLU A 221 15.91 -2.09 -13.84
N GLU A 222 16.96 -2.23 -13.01
CA GLU A 222 16.88 -2.87 -11.70
C GLU A 222 15.90 -2.15 -10.77
N LEU A 223 15.97 -0.82 -10.69
CA LEU A 223 15.06 -0.01 -9.90
C LEU A 223 13.62 -0.11 -10.37
N SER A 224 13.39 -0.32 -11.67
CA SER A 224 12.07 -0.51 -12.28
C SER A 224 11.49 -1.90 -12.05
N ARG A 225 12.33 -2.90 -11.77
CA ARG A 225 11.88 -4.29 -11.59
C ARG A 225 11.19 -4.48 -10.24
N LYS A 226 10.08 -5.17 -10.27
CA LYS A 226 9.46 -5.70 -9.06
C LYS A 226 10.34 -6.82 -8.51
N PRO A 227 10.77 -6.74 -7.25
CA PRO A 227 11.55 -7.80 -6.67
C PRO A 227 10.74 -9.10 -6.65
N SER A 228 11.42 -10.21 -6.87
CA SER A 228 10.80 -11.51 -6.75
C SER A 228 10.34 -11.74 -5.31
N PRO A 229 9.12 -12.24 -5.07
CA PRO A 229 8.65 -12.51 -3.73
C PRO A 229 9.59 -13.50 -3.02
N SER A 230 9.93 -13.19 -1.75
CA SER A 230 10.76 -14.10 -0.96
C SER A 230 10.08 -15.46 -0.82
N ARG A 231 10.79 -16.52 -1.20
CA ARG A 231 10.30 -17.90 -1.04
C ARG A 231 10.31 -18.37 0.42
N THR A 232 11.04 -17.69 1.29
CA THR A 232 11.19 -18.05 2.72
C THR A 232 9.83 -18.08 3.43
N GLY A 233 9.00 -17.04 3.27
CA GLY A 233 7.66 -17.01 3.86
C GLY A 233 6.76 -18.14 3.36
N HIS A 234 6.91 -18.53 2.11
CA HIS A 234 6.19 -19.65 1.53
C HIS A 234 6.60 -20.99 2.18
N TYR A 235 7.92 -21.21 2.35
CA TYR A 235 8.41 -22.43 3.01
C TYR A 235 8.00 -22.48 4.48
N ILE A 236 8.04 -21.36 5.21
CA ILE A 236 7.57 -21.29 6.61
C ILE A 236 6.08 -21.66 6.68
N GLY A 237 5.25 -21.11 5.79
CA GLY A 237 3.82 -21.44 5.74
C GLY A 237 3.57 -22.93 5.50
N TRP A 238 4.29 -23.54 4.57
CA TRP A 238 4.20 -24.99 4.34
C TRP A 238 4.70 -25.79 5.55
N ALA A 239 5.79 -25.38 6.20
CA ALA A 239 6.31 -26.03 7.39
C ALA A 239 5.27 -26.03 8.53
N ILE A 240 4.56 -24.92 8.74
CA ILE A 240 3.46 -24.83 9.72
C ILE A 240 2.33 -25.80 9.33
N GLY A 241 1.91 -25.81 8.07
CA GLY A 241 0.88 -26.75 7.60
C GLY A 241 1.26 -28.20 7.82
N VAL A 242 2.47 -28.59 7.42
CA VAL A 242 2.99 -29.96 7.62
C VAL A 242 3.11 -30.30 9.11
N PHE A 243 3.56 -29.35 9.95
CA PHE A 243 3.64 -29.54 11.39
C PHE A 243 2.28 -29.82 11.99
N ILE A 244 1.24 -29.07 11.67
CA ILE A 244 -0.12 -29.26 12.18
C ILE A 244 -0.69 -30.61 11.72
N LEU A 245 -0.50 -30.98 10.45
CA LEU A 245 -0.91 -32.32 9.94
C LEU A 245 -0.16 -33.46 10.63
N GLY A 246 1.13 -33.24 10.91
CA GLY A 246 1.94 -34.20 11.71
C GLY A 246 1.41 -34.36 13.12
N MET A 247 0.98 -33.27 13.77
CA MET A 247 0.35 -33.35 15.09
C MET A 247 -0.97 -34.11 15.09
N PHE A 248 -1.81 -33.95 14.05
CA PHE A 248 -3.02 -34.75 13.90
C PHE A 248 -2.68 -36.24 13.77
N TYR A 249 -1.65 -36.59 12.98
CA TYR A 249 -1.20 -37.96 12.83
C TYR A 249 -0.68 -38.56 14.15
N VAL A 250 0.16 -37.83 14.89
CA VAL A 250 0.68 -38.24 16.21
C VAL A 250 -0.47 -38.46 17.20
N GLY A 251 -1.42 -37.53 17.27
CA GLY A 251 -2.60 -37.66 18.13
C GLY A 251 -3.44 -38.88 17.76
N TYR A 252 -3.62 -39.16 16.47
CA TYR A 252 -4.34 -40.34 16.00
C TYR A 252 -3.61 -41.66 16.37
N GLN A 253 -2.28 -41.68 16.35
CA GLN A 253 -1.49 -42.84 16.78
C GLN A 253 -1.58 -43.09 18.29
N GLN A 254 -1.76 -42.04 19.11
CA GLN A 254 -1.99 -42.19 20.55
C GLN A 254 -3.42 -42.74 20.83
N SER A 255 -4.43 -42.11 20.24
CA SER A 255 -5.80 -42.65 20.20
C SER A 255 -6.60 -41.99 19.05
N PRO A 256 -7.49 -42.75 18.37
CA PRO A 256 -8.39 -42.17 17.35
C PRO A 256 -9.26 -41.03 17.88
N GLU A 257 -9.65 -41.08 19.14
CA GLU A 257 -10.44 -40.05 19.81
C GLU A 257 -9.64 -38.75 19.96
N LEU A 258 -8.38 -38.82 20.40
CA LEU A 258 -7.51 -37.68 20.49
C LEU A 258 -7.28 -37.05 19.10
N GLY A 259 -6.96 -37.89 18.10
CA GLY A 259 -6.76 -37.38 16.72
C GLY A 259 -7.97 -36.61 16.20
N TRP A 260 -9.18 -37.14 16.43
CA TRP A 260 -10.42 -36.46 16.06
C TRP A 260 -10.64 -35.15 16.83
N ASN A 261 -10.38 -35.15 18.15
CA ASN A 261 -10.49 -33.95 18.98
C ASN A 261 -9.55 -32.85 18.55
N LEU A 262 -8.32 -33.19 18.12
CA LEU A 262 -7.38 -32.20 17.57
C LEU A 262 -7.89 -31.53 16.29
N VAL A 263 -8.49 -32.30 15.38
CA VAL A 263 -9.11 -31.78 14.16
C VAL A 263 -10.29 -30.88 14.49
N VAL A 264 -11.17 -31.30 15.41
CA VAL A 264 -12.31 -30.48 15.85
C VAL A 264 -11.84 -29.18 16.50
N THR A 265 -10.82 -29.24 17.36
CA THR A 265 -10.21 -28.08 18.00
C THR A 265 -9.65 -27.12 16.95
N TRP A 266 -8.91 -27.62 15.95
CA TRP A 266 -8.40 -26.82 14.84
C TRP A 266 -9.50 -26.10 14.07
N VAL A 267 -10.54 -26.83 13.67
CA VAL A 267 -11.66 -26.30 12.90
C VAL A 267 -12.44 -25.26 13.72
N ALA A 268 -12.74 -25.57 14.97
CA ALA A 268 -13.54 -24.72 15.84
C ALA A 268 -12.81 -23.39 16.14
N ILE A 269 -11.54 -23.44 16.52
CA ILE A 269 -10.78 -22.25 16.89
C ILE A 269 -10.43 -21.43 15.64
N ASN A 270 -9.82 -22.03 14.62
CA ASN A 270 -9.38 -21.30 13.43
C ASN A 270 -10.58 -20.78 12.62
N GLY A 271 -11.57 -21.65 12.39
CA GLY A 271 -12.81 -21.28 11.72
C GLY A 271 -13.62 -20.25 12.51
N GLY A 272 -13.76 -20.45 13.82
CA GLY A 272 -14.51 -19.55 14.71
C GLY A 272 -13.93 -18.14 14.75
N LEU A 273 -12.61 -18.01 14.93
CA LEU A 273 -11.96 -16.70 14.97
C LEU A 273 -11.97 -15.99 13.62
N SER A 274 -11.83 -16.72 12.50
CA SER A 274 -11.98 -16.13 11.17
C SER A 274 -13.41 -15.67 10.89
N ALA A 275 -14.41 -16.48 11.28
CA ALA A 275 -15.81 -16.13 11.18
C ALA A 275 -16.17 -14.91 12.04
N LEU A 276 -15.64 -14.84 13.27
CA LEU A 276 -15.78 -13.69 14.16
C LEU A 276 -15.20 -12.43 13.50
N GLY A 277 -14.00 -12.52 12.92
CA GLY A 277 -13.39 -11.41 12.18
C GLY A 277 -14.28 -10.92 11.04
N ALA A 278 -14.82 -11.83 10.22
CA ALA A 278 -15.76 -11.48 9.16
C ALA A 278 -17.05 -10.84 9.70
N ALA A 279 -17.59 -11.35 10.81
CA ALA A 279 -18.79 -10.81 11.44
C ALA A 279 -18.59 -9.40 11.98
N LEU A 280 -17.43 -9.09 12.59
CA LEU A 280 -17.05 -7.74 13.04
C LEU A 280 -16.98 -6.72 11.88
N ALA A 281 -16.64 -7.19 10.69
CA ALA A 281 -16.68 -6.38 9.47
C ALA A 281 -18.08 -6.30 8.83
N LEU A 282 -19.13 -6.82 9.49
CA LEU A 282 -20.51 -6.85 9.01
C LEU A 282 -20.68 -7.63 7.69
N ALA A 283 -19.96 -8.74 7.55
CA ALA A 283 -20.07 -9.63 6.40
C ALA A 283 -21.48 -10.24 6.28
N HIS A 284 -21.84 -10.62 5.06
CA HIS A 284 -23.06 -11.40 4.85
C HIS A 284 -22.99 -12.74 5.62
N PRO A 285 -24.09 -13.25 6.20
CA PRO A 285 -24.07 -14.53 6.93
C PRO A 285 -23.42 -15.69 6.15
N VAL A 286 -23.66 -15.78 4.85
CA VAL A 286 -23.00 -16.78 3.97
C VAL A 286 -21.48 -16.57 3.92
N SER A 287 -21.01 -15.32 3.92
CA SER A 287 -19.58 -15.01 3.95
C SER A 287 -18.95 -15.34 5.30
N VAL A 288 -19.69 -15.18 6.40
CA VAL A 288 -19.27 -15.62 7.75
C VAL A 288 -19.13 -17.14 7.80
N MET A 289 -20.09 -17.87 7.24
CA MET A 289 -19.99 -19.32 7.09
C MET A 289 -18.83 -19.74 6.20
N ALA A 290 -18.62 -19.03 5.09
CA ALA A 290 -17.46 -19.25 4.21
C ALA A 290 -16.14 -19.03 4.95
N ALA A 291 -16.04 -18.03 5.84
CA ALA A 291 -14.88 -17.79 6.68
C ALA A 291 -14.61 -18.97 7.61
N PHE A 292 -15.67 -19.46 8.28
CA PHE A 292 -15.58 -20.63 9.18
C PHE A 292 -15.05 -21.88 8.47
N LEU A 293 -15.57 -22.18 7.28
CA LEU A 293 -15.20 -23.37 6.52
C LEU A 293 -13.84 -23.24 5.81
N ALA A 294 -13.54 -22.07 5.29
CA ALA A 294 -12.33 -21.85 4.51
C ALA A 294 -11.07 -21.70 5.38
N ALA A 295 -11.16 -21.04 6.55
CA ALA A 295 -9.99 -20.73 7.36
C ALA A 295 -9.19 -21.97 7.80
N PRO A 296 -9.78 -23.05 8.30
CA PRO A 296 -9.02 -24.24 8.68
C PRO A 296 -8.23 -24.88 7.53
N LEU A 297 -8.77 -24.82 6.32
CA LEU A 297 -8.16 -25.37 5.11
C LEU A 297 -7.07 -24.46 4.56
N THR A 298 -7.37 -23.16 4.48
CA THR A 298 -6.44 -22.16 3.92
C THR A 298 -5.25 -21.89 4.84
N SER A 299 -5.39 -22.08 6.16
CA SER A 299 -4.28 -21.97 7.11
C SER A 299 -3.24 -23.08 6.96
N LEU A 300 -3.62 -24.20 6.37
CA LEU A 300 -2.70 -25.29 6.00
C LEU A 300 -2.04 -25.08 4.63
N ASN A 301 -2.48 -24.06 3.87
CA ASN A 301 -1.96 -23.75 2.55
C ASN A 301 -1.55 -22.28 2.46
N PRO A 302 -0.25 -21.94 2.44
CA PRO A 302 0.23 -20.57 2.44
C PRO A 302 -0.05 -19.79 1.15
N THR A 303 -0.62 -20.43 0.12
CA THR A 303 -0.88 -19.77 -1.18
C THR A 303 -2.19 -19.01 -1.22
N ILE A 304 -3.14 -19.32 -0.32
CA ILE A 304 -4.48 -18.75 -0.29
C ILE A 304 -4.83 -18.39 1.15
N GLY A 305 -5.14 -17.13 1.42
CA GLY A 305 -5.64 -16.70 2.72
C GLY A 305 -7.16 -16.85 2.83
N ALA A 306 -7.67 -17.11 4.05
CA ALA A 306 -9.10 -17.23 4.34
C ALA A 306 -9.88 -15.99 3.84
N GLY A 307 -9.36 -14.80 4.10
CA GLY A 307 -9.97 -13.54 3.66
C GLY A 307 -10.13 -13.42 2.14
N MET A 308 -9.28 -14.09 1.35
CA MET A 308 -9.41 -14.08 -0.10
C MET A 308 -10.67 -14.84 -0.55
N VAL A 309 -10.92 -16.00 0.04
CA VAL A 309 -12.14 -16.77 -0.22
C VAL A 309 -13.37 -15.98 0.22
N VAL A 310 -13.32 -15.44 1.44
CA VAL A 310 -14.43 -14.66 2.02
C VAL A 310 -14.72 -13.39 1.22
N GLY A 311 -13.66 -12.67 0.81
CA GLY A 311 -13.78 -11.47 -0.03
C GLY A 311 -14.39 -11.74 -1.39
N LEU A 312 -14.05 -12.88 -2.02
CA LEU A 312 -14.69 -13.33 -3.26
C LEU A 312 -16.17 -13.62 -3.07
N VAL A 313 -16.53 -14.36 -2.00
CA VAL A 313 -17.93 -14.67 -1.67
C VAL A 313 -18.71 -13.40 -1.41
N GLU A 314 -18.18 -12.49 -0.58
CA GLU A 314 -18.84 -11.22 -0.25
C GLU A 314 -19.00 -10.32 -1.49
N SER A 315 -17.97 -10.20 -2.32
CA SER A 315 -18.03 -9.39 -3.54
C SER A 315 -19.04 -9.92 -4.56
N TYR A 316 -19.29 -11.23 -4.56
CA TYR A 316 -20.33 -11.85 -5.38
C TYR A 316 -21.74 -11.60 -4.83
N LEU A 317 -21.93 -11.73 -3.52
CA LEU A 317 -23.23 -11.62 -2.84
C LEU A 317 -23.69 -10.16 -2.73
N ARG A 318 -22.77 -9.28 -2.38
CA ARG A 318 -23.03 -7.84 -2.15
C ARG A 318 -22.14 -7.02 -3.09
N LYS A 319 -22.47 -7.02 -4.37
CA LYS A 319 -21.73 -6.24 -5.38
C LYS A 319 -21.69 -4.77 -4.96
N PRO A 320 -20.46 -4.18 -4.81
CA PRO A 320 -20.35 -2.76 -4.57
C PRO A 320 -21.03 -1.94 -5.67
N LYS A 321 -21.65 -0.85 -5.26
CA LYS A 321 -22.33 0.07 -6.20
C LYS A 321 -21.30 0.96 -6.89
N VAL A 322 -21.64 1.49 -8.05
CA VAL A 322 -20.83 2.50 -8.76
C VAL A 322 -20.52 3.68 -7.84
N SER A 323 -21.49 4.15 -7.07
CA SER A 323 -21.32 5.22 -6.09
C SER A 323 -20.31 4.91 -4.97
N ASP A 324 -20.11 3.63 -4.63
CA ASP A 324 -19.11 3.24 -3.62
C ASP A 324 -17.69 3.47 -4.15
N PHE A 325 -17.48 3.29 -5.46
CA PHE A 325 -16.21 3.58 -6.11
C PHE A 325 -15.99 5.10 -6.30
N GLU A 326 -17.03 5.83 -6.70
CA GLU A 326 -16.97 7.30 -6.87
C GLU A 326 -16.54 8.00 -5.58
N ARG A 327 -17.15 7.59 -4.46
CA ARG A 327 -16.92 8.17 -3.14
C ARG A 327 -15.78 7.51 -2.37
N LEU A 328 -15.09 6.54 -2.95
CA LEU A 328 -14.09 5.74 -2.27
C LEU A 328 -13.01 6.59 -1.58
N ARG A 329 -12.53 7.64 -2.26
CA ARG A 329 -11.50 8.55 -1.72
C ARG A 329 -12.01 9.39 -0.53
N GLU A 330 -13.29 9.74 -0.53
CA GLU A 330 -13.92 10.51 0.54
C GLU A 330 -14.26 9.62 1.73
N ASP A 331 -14.89 8.49 1.44
CA ASP A 331 -15.39 7.57 2.44
C ASP A 331 -14.27 6.92 3.25
N ILE A 332 -13.11 6.68 2.63
CA ILE A 332 -11.97 6.06 3.33
C ILE A 332 -11.31 7.00 4.35
N ALA A 333 -11.44 8.31 4.20
CA ALA A 333 -10.95 9.28 5.17
C ALA A 333 -11.81 9.30 6.47
N SER A 334 -13.02 8.73 6.44
CA SER A 334 -13.96 8.70 7.56
C SER A 334 -14.19 7.28 8.07
N LEU A 335 -13.76 6.97 9.31
CA LEU A 335 -13.93 5.64 9.91
C LEU A 335 -15.36 5.10 9.87
N PRO A 336 -16.42 5.89 10.22
CA PRO A 336 -17.79 5.39 10.14
C PRO A 336 -18.22 4.96 8.73
N MET A 337 -17.59 5.51 7.69
CA MET A 337 -17.88 5.18 6.30
C MET A 337 -17.25 3.85 5.84
N TRP A 338 -16.26 3.33 6.58
CA TRP A 338 -15.60 2.06 6.24
C TRP A 338 -16.57 0.89 6.20
N TRP A 339 -17.55 0.87 7.10
CA TRP A 339 -18.61 -0.16 7.11
C TRP A 339 -19.77 0.14 6.16
N LYS A 340 -19.93 1.41 5.73
CA LYS A 340 -21.02 1.84 4.86
C LYS A 340 -20.66 1.71 3.38
N ASN A 341 -19.44 2.05 2.99
CA ASN A 341 -18.96 1.91 1.62
C ASN A 341 -18.75 0.44 1.26
N GLY A 342 -19.39 -0.04 0.19
CA GLY A 342 -19.37 -1.45 -0.20
C GLY A 342 -17.97 -1.96 -0.54
N VAL A 343 -17.13 -1.17 -1.20
CA VAL A 343 -15.75 -1.53 -1.55
C VAL A 343 -14.89 -1.67 -0.30
N VAL A 344 -14.91 -0.64 0.57
CA VAL A 344 -14.12 -0.65 1.80
C VAL A 344 -14.53 -1.78 2.72
N ARG A 345 -15.84 -2.03 2.85
CA ARG A 345 -16.35 -3.13 3.68
C ARG A 345 -15.87 -4.50 3.20
N VAL A 346 -15.88 -4.79 1.89
CA VAL A 346 -15.33 -6.05 1.37
C VAL A 346 -13.85 -6.20 1.70
N LEU A 347 -13.07 -5.12 1.65
CA LEU A 347 -11.66 -5.12 2.05
C LEU A 347 -11.47 -5.31 3.56
N LEU A 348 -12.36 -4.73 4.39
CA LEU A 348 -12.36 -4.98 5.84
C LEU A 348 -12.66 -6.43 6.17
N ILE A 349 -13.64 -7.03 5.49
CA ILE A 349 -13.98 -8.44 5.64
C ILE A 349 -12.78 -9.32 5.29
N PHE A 350 -12.12 -9.04 4.15
CA PHE A 350 -10.87 -9.69 3.77
C PHE A 350 -9.82 -9.58 4.88
N PHE A 351 -9.60 -8.39 5.40
CA PHE A 351 -8.59 -8.12 6.41
C PHE A 351 -8.89 -8.84 7.73
N PHE A 352 -10.08 -8.63 8.30
CA PHE A 352 -10.43 -9.20 9.60
C PHE A 352 -10.56 -10.73 9.56
N ALA A 353 -11.05 -11.33 8.47
CA ALA A 353 -11.06 -12.77 8.31
C ALA A 353 -9.65 -13.37 8.29
N ASN A 354 -8.69 -12.70 7.63
CA ASN A 354 -7.28 -13.12 7.65
C ASN A 354 -6.67 -12.98 9.05
N VAL A 355 -6.89 -11.84 9.73
CA VAL A 355 -6.40 -11.64 11.10
C VAL A 355 -6.96 -12.70 12.04
N GLY A 356 -8.26 -12.95 11.97
CA GLY A 356 -8.91 -14.01 12.74
C GLY A 356 -8.32 -15.41 12.47
N SER A 357 -8.08 -15.73 11.20
CA SER A 357 -7.44 -16.99 10.80
C SER A 357 -6.00 -17.12 11.29
N VAL A 358 -5.21 -16.04 11.26
CA VAL A 358 -3.84 -16.03 11.79
C VAL A 358 -3.83 -16.24 13.29
N ILE A 359 -4.64 -15.49 14.05
CA ILE A 359 -4.79 -15.67 15.49
C ILE A 359 -5.27 -17.11 15.78
N GLY A 360 -6.25 -17.58 15.02
CA GLY A 360 -6.78 -18.94 15.12
C GLY A 360 -5.71 -20.00 14.93
N THR A 361 -4.82 -19.83 13.98
CA THR A 361 -3.69 -20.74 13.72
C THR A 361 -2.76 -20.84 14.93
N TYR A 362 -2.40 -19.72 15.57
CA TYR A 362 -1.54 -19.73 16.74
C TYR A 362 -2.23 -20.31 17.98
N VAL A 363 -3.48 -19.92 18.24
CA VAL A 363 -4.25 -20.40 19.40
C VAL A 363 -4.56 -21.90 19.28
N ALA A 364 -5.04 -22.33 18.12
CA ALA A 364 -5.31 -23.75 17.87
C ALA A 364 -4.01 -24.57 17.91
N GLY A 365 -2.91 -24.06 17.31
CA GLY A 365 -1.62 -24.74 17.34
C GLY A 365 -1.11 -24.94 18.77
N ALA A 366 -1.17 -23.91 19.62
CA ALA A 366 -0.79 -24.01 21.03
C ALA A 366 -1.66 -25.03 21.78
N SER A 367 -2.98 -25.00 21.58
CA SER A 367 -3.92 -25.96 22.18
C SER A 367 -3.64 -27.39 21.74
N ILE A 368 -3.34 -27.62 20.46
CA ILE A 368 -2.99 -28.93 19.92
C ILE A 368 -1.70 -29.46 20.57
N ILE A 369 -0.66 -28.63 20.67
CA ILE A 369 0.60 -29.03 21.34
C ILE A 369 0.33 -29.43 22.78
N GLN A 370 -0.46 -28.66 23.51
CA GLN A 370 -0.83 -28.98 24.89
C GLN A 370 -1.60 -30.32 25.01
N GLN A 371 -2.53 -30.59 24.10
CA GLN A 371 -3.30 -31.83 24.12
C GLN A 371 -2.46 -33.07 23.78
N VAL A 372 -1.39 -32.94 22.98
CA VAL A 372 -0.54 -34.08 22.57
C VAL A 372 0.55 -34.37 23.58
N PHE A 373 1.13 -33.33 24.23
CA PHE A 373 2.31 -33.45 25.07
C PHE A 373 2.08 -33.04 26.55
N GLY A 374 0.95 -32.42 26.88
CA GLY A 374 0.57 -32.04 28.25
C GLY A 374 -0.31 -33.08 28.87
#